data_5ac4a87c65ffc47c5840a84c0275c6ec
#
_entry.id   5ac4a87c65ffc47c5840a84c0275c6ec
#
_cell.length_a   1.000
_cell.length_b   1.000
_cell.length_c   1.000
_cell.angle_alpha   90.00
_cell.angle_beta   90.00
_cell.angle_gamma   90.00
#
_symmetry.space_group_name_H-M   'P 1'
#
loop_
_entity.id
_entity.type
_entity.pdbx_description
1 polymer ?
#
loop_
_entity_poly.entity_id
_entity_poly.type
_entity_poly.pdbx_seq_one_letter_code
_entity_poly.pdbx_strand_id
1 'polypeptide(L)'
;MFDEFEKEDDSWRPEPPKVAVIAKKAVGYLFAAFVIFIIGFLVIRSITSQPPRAMKNVLWDETLYGAFQTEKAAGTTLKIDRINAPNSFSESNMFSVYTILYTPSVGQLQVTVRYNERLLNYLAEDYPESAELVKAGKDVYTFNLTYRKDDTLHTVSSYESVRDEKGGYTYYRLIFEGITLEGVADMTVNACYVGRPEMPRESVTVYSSGYPVLPFDYKAPKGANKDVKAHTPAA
;
A
#
# COMPACT_ATOMS: atom_id res chain seq x y z
N MET A 1 -37.11 -60.84 9.87
CA MET A 1 -37.38 -61.04 8.43
C MET A 1 -36.96 -59.76 7.75
N PHE A 2 -36.04 -59.81 6.85
CA PHE A 2 -35.23 -58.75 6.23
C PHE A 2 -34.02 -58.33 7.06
N ASP A 3 -32.89 -58.94 6.74
CA ASP A 3 -31.57 -58.30 6.72
C ASP A 3 -30.53 -59.35 6.28
N GLU A 4 -30.61 -59.81 5.05
CA GLU A 4 -29.45 -60.35 4.32
C GLU A 4 -29.14 -59.35 3.22
N PHE A 5 -28.43 -58.25 3.60
CA PHE A 5 -27.70 -57.50 2.61
C PHE A 5 -26.49 -58.34 2.17
N GLU A 6 -26.60 -58.90 0.97
CA GLU A 6 -25.51 -59.53 0.25
C GLU A 6 -24.26 -58.69 0.37
N LYS A 7 -23.25 -59.19 1.06
CA LYS A 7 -21.88 -58.75 0.87
C LYS A 7 -21.53 -59.01 -0.56
N GLU A 8 -21.62 -57.97 -1.40
CA GLU A 8 -21.02 -58.03 -2.75
C GLU A 8 -19.56 -58.49 -2.58
N ASP A 9 -19.27 -59.66 -3.11
CA ASP A 9 -17.96 -60.28 -3.13
C ASP A 9 -17.06 -59.43 -4.08
N ASP A 10 -16.30 -58.51 -3.47
CA ASP A 10 -15.36 -57.63 -4.16
C ASP A 10 -14.15 -58.36 -4.75
N SER A 11 -14.13 -59.72 -4.67
CA SER A 11 -13.05 -60.57 -5.16
C SER A 11 -12.95 -60.63 -6.68
N TRP A 12 -13.93 -60.09 -7.44
CA TRP A 12 -14.00 -60.14 -8.89
C TRP A 12 -13.50 -58.87 -9.61
N ARG A 13 -12.93 -57.92 -8.94
CA ARG A 13 -12.33 -56.78 -9.62
C ARG A 13 -10.96 -57.16 -10.12
N PRO A 14 -10.72 -57.24 -11.44
CA PRO A 14 -9.40 -57.55 -11.98
C PRO A 14 -8.41 -56.50 -11.45
N GLU A 15 -7.29 -56.96 -10.94
CA GLU A 15 -6.21 -56.06 -10.47
C GLU A 15 -5.87 -55.03 -11.59
N PRO A 16 -5.88 -53.76 -11.32
CA PRO A 16 -5.55 -52.77 -12.34
C PRO A 16 -4.12 -53.03 -12.86
N PRO A 17 -3.89 -52.93 -14.16
CA PRO A 17 -2.58 -53.19 -14.75
C PRO A 17 -1.53 -52.31 -14.05
N LYS A 18 -0.37 -52.89 -13.74
CA LYS A 18 0.72 -52.18 -12.98
C LYS A 18 1.04 -50.79 -13.52
N VAL A 19 0.93 -50.61 -14.84
CA VAL A 19 1.08 -49.32 -15.53
C VAL A 19 0.03 -48.28 -15.07
N ALA A 20 -1.22 -48.71 -14.90
CA ALA A 20 -2.28 -47.81 -14.42
C ALA A 20 -2.05 -47.36 -12.97
N VAL A 21 -1.55 -48.23 -12.11
CA VAL A 21 -1.21 -47.91 -10.71
C VAL A 21 -0.06 -46.93 -10.66
N ILE A 22 0.99 -47.12 -11.49
CA ILE A 22 2.14 -46.22 -11.59
C ILE A 22 1.69 -44.86 -12.12
N ALA A 23 0.86 -44.84 -13.18
CA ALA A 23 0.32 -43.62 -13.76
C ALA A 23 -0.50 -42.83 -12.72
N LYS A 24 -1.37 -43.50 -11.96
CA LYS A 24 -2.18 -42.87 -10.90
C LYS A 24 -1.32 -42.25 -9.80
N LYS A 25 -0.24 -42.95 -9.37
CA LYS A 25 0.72 -42.41 -8.40
C LYS A 25 1.47 -41.20 -8.96
N ALA A 26 1.92 -41.27 -10.21
CA ALA A 26 2.62 -40.16 -10.86
C ALA A 26 1.72 -38.91 -10.98
N VAL A 27 0.47 -39.08 -11.37
CA VAL A 27 -0.53 -37.97 -11.40
C VAL A 27 -0.74 -37.39 -9.99
N GLY A 28 -0.83 -38.26 -8.97
CA GLY A 28 -0.95 -37.81 -7.58
C GLY A 28 0.26 -36.97 -7.12
N TYR A 29 1.48 -37.39 -7.45
CA TYR A 29 2.68 -36.61 -7.13
C TYR A 29 2.77 -35.30 -7.89
N LEU A 30 2.42 -35.27 -9.18
CA LEU A 30 2.34 -34.03 -9.97
C LEU A 30 1.33 -33.06 -9.40
N PHE A 31 0.15 -33.55 -9.02
CA PHE A 31 -0.87 -32.72 -8.38
C PHE A 31 -0.39 -32.15 -7.04
N ALA A 32 0.24 -32.97 -6.18
CA ALA A 32 0.78 -32.52 -4.91
C ALA A 32 1.88 -31.45 -5.12
N ALA A 33 2.80 -31.68 -6.07
CA ALA A 33 3.83 -30.70 -6.42
C ALA A 33 3.23 -29.39 -6.93
N PHE A 34 2.19 -29.44 -7.75
CA PHE A 34 1.48 -28.26 -8.24
C PHE A 34 0.80 -27.47 -7.11
N VAL A 35 0.14 -28.16 -6.18
CA VAL A 35 -0.48 -27.52 -5.00
C VAL A 35 0.58 -26.82 -4.14
N ILE A 36 1.72 -27.50 -3.87
CA ILE A 36 2.83 -26.91 -3.10
C ILE A 36 3.39 -25.69 -3.83
N PHE A 37 3.53 -25.75 -5.16
CA PHE A 37 3.98 -24.62 -5.96
C PHE A 37 3.02 -23.42 -5.86
N ILE A 38 1.69 -23.66 -5.97
CA ILE A 38 0.68 -22.60 -5.85
C ILE A 38 0.73 -21.97 -4.45
N ILE A 39 0.78 -22.80 -3.39
CA ILE A 39 0.86 -22.30 -2.01
C ILE A 39 2.14 -21.46 -1.83
N GLY A 40 3.29 -21.99 -2.27
CA GLY A 40 4.56 -21.27 -2.23
C GLY A 40 4.50 -19.94 -2.97
N PHE A 41 3.94 -19.93 -4.17
CA PHE A 41 3.75 -18.71 -4.96
C PHE A 41 2.85 -17.68 -4.25
N LEU A 42 1.73 -18.12 -3.68
CA LEU A 42 0.82 -17.23 -2.94
C LEU A 42 1.47 -16.65 -1.69
N VAL A 43 2.25 -17.46 -0.96
CA VAL A 43 3.00 -17.00 0.22
C VAL A 43 4.06 -15.97 -0.19
N ILE A 44 4.87 -16.25 -1.21
CA ILE A 44 5.87 -15.31 -1.71
C ILE A 44 5.20 -14.02 -2.18
N ARG A 45 4.12 -14.11 -2.95
CA ARG A 45 3.36 -12.96 -3.41
C ARG A 45 2.80 -12.14 -2.24
N SER A 46 2.28 -12.79 -1.22
CA SER A 46 1.77 -12.12 -0.01
C SER A 46 2.88 -11.36 0.73
N ILE A 47 4.07 -11.94 0.87
CA ILE A 47 5.21 -11.31 1.55
C ILE A 47 5.78 -10.15 0.73
N THR A 48 5.91 -10.32 -0.59
CA THR A 48 6.48 -9.30 -1.48
C THR A 48 5.55 -8.13 -1.72
N SER A 49 4.22 -8.36 -1.69
CA SER A 49 3.22 -7.30 -1.89
C SER A 49 3.00 -6.42 -0.65
N GLN A 50 3.53 -6.81 0.51
CA GLN A 50 3.40 -5.99 1.72
C GLN A 50 4.40 -4.84 1.71
N PRO A 51 3.98 -3.63 2.13
CA PRO A 51 4.91 -2.49 2.24
C PRO A 51 6.09 -2.82 3.17
N PRO A 52 7.24 -2.17 2.97
CA PRO A 52 8.37 -2.21 3.89
C PRO A 52 7.94 -1.87 5.32
N ARG A 53 8.66 -2.39 6.31
CA ARG A 53 8.30 -2.15 7.73
C ARG A 53 8.28 -0.66 8.07
N ALA A 54 9.21 0.11 7.54
CA ALA A 54 9.26 1.56 7.71
C ALA A 54 7.98 2.24 7.21
N MET A 55 7.39 1.71 6.13
CA MET A 55 6.18 2.26 5.50
C MET A 55 4.86 1.84 6.18
N LYS A 56 4.90 0.93 7.16
CA LYS A 56 3.71 0.50 7.93
C LYS A 56 3.52 1.29 9.23
N ASN A 57 4.60 1.85 9.76
CA ASN A 57 4.63 2.55 11.04
C ASN A 57 4.64 4.07 10.81
N VAL A 58 4.53 4.81 11.90
CA VAL A 58 4.75 6.27 11.90
C VAL A 58 6.15 6.56 11.39
N LEU A 59 6.27 7.49 10.46
CA LEU A 59 7.54 8.10 10.11
C LEU A 59 7.77 9.30 11.02
N TRP A 60 8.83 9.27 11.79
CA TRP A 60 9.18 10.29 12.73
C TRP A 60 10.11 11.31 12.06
N ASP A 61 9.55 12.33 11.42
CA ASP A 61 10.29 13.52 10.98
C ASP A 61 10.62 14.42 12.17
N GLU A 62 11.26 15.53 11.93
CA GLU A 62 11.67 16.46 13.01
C GLU A 62 10.46 17.09 13.72
N THR A 63 9.43 17.48 12.98
CA THR A 63 8.18 18.08 13.51
C THR A 63 7.47 17.11 14.45
N LEU A 64 7.22 15.90 13.99
CA LEU A 64 6.50 14.89 14.75
C LEU A 64 7.31 14.37 15.94
N TYR A 65 8.63 14.23 15.77
CA TYR A 65 9.52 13.84 16.86
C TYR A 65 9.58 14.94 17.96
N GLY A 66 9.63 16.20 17.57
CA GLY A 66 9.54 17.33 18.51
C GLY A 66 8.24 17.33 19.32
N ALA A 67 7.10 17.13 18.63
CA ALA A 67 5.80 17.00 19.30
C ALA A 67 5.76 15.81 20.27
N PHE A 68 6.30 14.66 19.88
CA PHE A 68 6.40 13.50 20.77
C PHE A 68 7.23 13.80 22.04
N GLN A 69 8.34 14.50 21.91
CA GLN A 69 9.17 14.87 23.07
C GLN A 69 8.44 15.85 24.00
N THR A 70 7.70 16.80 23.44
CA THR A 70 6.91 17.77 24.21
C THR A 70 5.80 17.07 25.00
N GLU A 71 5.02 16.20 24.37
CA GLU A 71 3.96 15.44 25.04
C GLU A 71 4.54 14.52 26.13
N LYS A 72 5.65 13.86 25.85
CA LYS A 72 6.35 13.01 26.82
C LYS A 72 6.83 13.81 28.03
N ALA A 73 7.37 15.00 27.83
CA ALA A 73 7.81 15.88 28.92
C ALA A 73 6.64 16.36 29.77
N ALA A 74 5.46 16.55 29.16
CA ALA A 74 4.22 16.89 29.84
C ALA A 74 3.54 15.69 30.55
N GLY A 75 4.09 14.48 30.41
CA GLY A 75 3.48 13.25 30.95
C GLY A 75 2.25 12.78 30.17
N THR A 76 2.05 13.26 28.95
CA THR A 76 0.95 12.91 28.06
C THR A 76 1.44 12.04 26.90
N THR A 77 0.51 11.51 26.12
CA THR A 77 0.81 10.66 24.96
C THR A 77 0.38 11.37 23.68
N LEU A 78 1.29 11.47 22.73
CA LEU A 78 0.98 12.03 21.42
C LEU A 78 -0.13 11.22 20.74
N LYS A 79 -1.23 11.88 20.38
CA LYS A 79 -2.34 11.25 19.69
C LYS A 79 -2.03 11.13 18.20
N ILE A 80 -2.03 9.90 17.69
CA ILE A 80 -1.95 9.60 16.26
C ILE A 80 -3.16 8.75 15.91
N ASP A 81 -3.86 9.14 14.89
CA ASP A 81 -5.06 8.45 14.40
C ASP A 81 -4.77 7.79 13.06
N ARG A 82 -5.37 6.63 12.82
CA ARG A 82 -5.39 5.95 11.53
C ARG A 82 -6.73 6.17 10.85
N ILE A 83 -6.68 6.63 9.60
CA ILE A 83 -7.87 6.75 8.75
C ILE A 83 -8.00 5.45 7.93
N ASN A 84 -9.16 4.81 8.01
CA ASN A 84 -9.47 3.59 7.28
C ASN A 84 -10.28 3.92 6.03
N ALA A 85 -9.58 4.20 4.91
CA ALA A 85 -10.21 4.38 3.60
C ALA A 85 -10.67 3.02 3.04
N PRO A 86 -11.92 2.88 2.59
CA PRO A 86 -12.45 1.62 2.07
C PRO A 86 -11.86 1.24 0.71
N ASN A 87 -11.50 2.24 -0.11
CA ASN A 87 -10.84 2.03 -1.39
C ASN A 87 -9.43 2.58 -1.34
N SER A 88 -8.45 1.72 -1.60
CA SER A 88 -7.04 2.05 -1.55
C SER A 88 -6.36 2.07 -2.94
N PHE A 89 -7.11 1.86 -4.02
CA PHE A 89 -6.57 1.79 -5.38
C PHE A 89 -7.12 2.93 -6.23
N SER A 90 -6.28 3.44 -7.14
CA SER A 90 -6.72 4.28 -8.24
C SER A 90 -7.52 3.48 -9.26
N GLU A 91 -8.23 4.15 -10.16
CA GLU A 91 -9.07 3.49 -11.18
C GLU A 91 -8.25 2.54 -12.06
N SER A 92 -7.02 2.90 -12.42
CA SER A 92 -6.12 2.05 -13.22
C SER A 92 -5.43 0.94 -12.43
N ASN A 93 -5.57 0.90 -11.10
CA ASN A 93 -4.83 0.03 -10.19
C ASN A 93 -3.29 0.18 -10.23
N MET A 94 -2.78 1.21 -10.87
CA MET A 94 -1.34 1.48 -10.95
C MET A 94 -0.80 2.09 -9.67
N PHE A 95 -1.63 2.87 -9.00
CA PHE A 95 -1.35 3.60 -7.78
C PHE A 95 -2.24 3.10 -6.64
N SER A 96 -1.67 2.93 -5.47
CA SER A 96 -2.44 2.50 -4.28
C SER A 96 -1.95 3.16 -3.01
N VAL A 97 -2.87 3.34 -2.05
CA VAL A 97 -2.62 3.87 -0.71
C VAL A 97 -2.71 2.73 0.29
N TYR A 98 -1.78 2.66 1.26
CA TYR A 98 -1.71 1.58 2.25
C TYR A 98 -2.02 2.02 3.66
N THR A 99 -1.42 3.12 4.09
CA THR A 99 -1.51 3.60 5.47
C THR A 99 -1.74 5.08 5.45
N ILE A 100 -2.74 5.53 6.19
CA ILE A 100 -3.06 6.95 6.33
C ILE A 100 -3.06 7.22 7.83
N LEU A 101 -2.14 8.08 8.28
CA LEU A 101 -2.00 8.48 9.68
C LEU A 101 -2.18 9.98 9.79
N TYR A 102 -2.91 10.40 10.79
CA TYR A 102 -3.16 11.81 11.08
C TYR A 102 -2.77 12.13 12.51
N THR A 103 -2.03 13.21 12.70
CA THR A 103 -1.62 13.71 14.02
C THR A 103 -2.23 15.09 14.25
N PRO A 104 -3.34 15.18 15.01
CA PRO A 104 -4.11 16.41 15.18
C PRO A 104 -3.29 17.56 15.79
N SER A 105 -2.43 17.27 16.77
CA SER A 105 -1.67 18.29 17.54
C SER A 105 -0.70 19.09 16.69
N VAL A 106 -0.20 18.53 15.60
CA VAL A 106 0.73 19.18 14.65
C VAL A 106 0.10 19.41 13.27
N GLY A 107 -1.15 18.95 13.07
CA GLY A 107 -1.81 19.07 11.77
C GLY A 107 -1.08 18.32 10.66
N GLN A 108 -0.51 17.16 10.96
CA GLN A 108 0.27 16.37 10.00
C GLN A 108 -0.52 15.16 9.49
N LEU A 109 -0.57 15.00 8.17
CA LEU A 109 -1.12 13.84 7.48
C LEU A 109 0.00 13.06 6.80
N GLN A 110 0.18 11.80 7.20
CA GLN A 110 1.13 10.88 6.57
C GLN A 110 0.39 9.84 5.73
N VAL A 111 0.72 9.74 4.45
CA VAL A 111 0.10 8.79 3.52
C VAL A 111 1.16 7.89 2.91
N THR A 112 1.03 6.57 3.08
CA THR A 112 1.89 5.62 2.34
C THR A 112 1.24 5.31 1.01
N VAL A 113 1.96 5.61 -0.05
CA VAL A 113 1.55 5.33 -1.43
C VAL A 113 2.48 4.32 -2.07
N ARG A 114 1.98 3.63 -3.09
CA ARG A 114 2.74 2.65 -3.87
C ARG A 114 2.34 2.71 -5.33
N TYR A 115 3.32 2.57 -6.21
CA TYR A 115 3.08 2.25 -7.62
C TYR A 115 3.97 1.09 -8.09
N ASN A 116 3.56 0.45 -9.18
CA ASN A 116 4.27 -0.67 -9.77
C ASN A 116 5.24 -0.17 -10.84
N GLU A 117 6.54 -0.36 -10.64
CA GLU A 117 7.57 0.07 -11.59
C GLU A 117 7.44 -0.60 -12.96
N ARG A 118 6.97 -1.83 -13.01
CA ARG A 118 6.78 -2.54 -14.28
C ARG A 118 5.73 -1.90 -15.18
N LEU A 119 4.74 -1.23 -14.58
CA LEU A 119 3.70 -0.52 -15.31
C LEU A 119 4.21 0.83 -15.85
N LEU A 120 5.33 1.34 -15.34
CA LEU A 120 5.95 2.57 -15.87
C LEU A 120 6.41 2.41 -17.32
N ASN A 121 6.70 1.18 -17.76
CA ASN A 121 7.05 0.93 -19.17
C ASN A 121 5.90 1.25 -20.12
N TYR A 122 4.65 0.99 -19.72
CA TYR A 122 3.46 1.36 -20.51
C TYR A 122 3.27 2.88 -20.56
N LEU A 123 3.70 3.58 -19.52
CA LEU A 123 3.66 5.03 -19.49
C LEU A 123 4.72 5.66 -20.42
N ALA A 124 5.83 4.95 -20.64
CA ALA A 124 6.88 5.41 -21.55
C ALA A 124 6.43 5.41 -23.03
N GLU A 125 5.43 4.62 -23.40
CA GLU A 125 4.82 4.64 -24.74
C GLU A 125 4.01 5.92 -24.94
N ASP A 126 3.25 6.35 -23.92
CA ASP A 126 2.42 7.56 -23.99
C ASP A 126 3.23 8.86 -23.69
N TYR A 127 4.29 8.74 -22.90
CA TYR A 127 5.10 9.84 -22.38
C TYR A 127 6.59 9.48 -22.44
N PRO A 128 7.27 9.71 -23.57
CA PRO A 128 8.68 9.35 -23.77
C PRO A 128 9.64 9.93 -22.72
N GLU A 129 9.35 11.12 -22.20
CA GLU A 129 10.11 11.76 -21.13
C GLU A 129 10.15 10.94 -19.84
N SER A 130 9.09 10.16 -19.56
CA SER A 130 9.05 9.29 -18.38
C SER A 130 10.03 8.11 -18.49
N ALA A 131 10.30 7.61 -19.70
CA ALA A 131 11.24 6.53 -19.93
C ALA A 131 12.67 6.92 -19.52
N GLU A 132 13.07 8.17 -19.77
CA GLU A 132 14.38 8.67 -19.36
C GLU A 132 14.48 8.83 -17.84
N LEU A 133 13.42 9.29 -17.19
CA LEU A 133 13.35 9.39 -15.72
C LEU A 133 13.45 8.01 -15.07
N VAL A 134 12.71 7.02 -15.58
CA VAL A 134 12.78 5.63 -15.09
C VAL A 134 14.18 5.06 -15.25
N LYS A 135 14.81 5.21 -16.44
CA LYS A 135 16.18 4.75 -16.69
C LYS A 135 17.21 5.43 -15.77
N ALA A 136 16.97 6.68 -15.43
CA ALA A 136 17.84 7.45 -14.55
C ALA A 136 17.57 7.17 -13.05
N GLY A 137 16.62 6.31 -12.71
CA GLY A 137 16.20 6.05 -11.32
C GLY A 137 15.61 7.28 -10.60
N LYS A 138 15.08 8.23 -11.37
CA LYS A 138 14.45 9.45 -10.85
C LYS A 138 12.96 9.22 -10.60
N ASP A 139 12.38 10.10 -9.78
CA ASP A 139 10.96 10.08 -9.50
C ASP A 139 10.16 10.47 -10.75
N VAL A 140 9.20 9.63 -11.12
CA VAL A 140 8.31 9.82 -12.28
C VAL A 140 7.07 10.60 -11.89
N TYR A 141 6.68 10.48 -10.63
CA TYR A 141 5.51 11.14 -10.07
C TYR A 141 5.89 12.21 -9.06
N THR A 142 5.15 13.31 -9.11
CA THR A 142 4.98 14.22 -7.98
C THR A 142 3.61 14.01 -7.37
N PHE A 143 3.43 14.43 -6.14
CA PHE A 143 2.20 14.23 -5.41
C PHE A 143 1.63 15.57 -4.94
N ASN A 144 0.31 15.67 -4.92
CA ASN A 144 -0.38 16.72 -4.21
C ASN A 144 -1.56 16.15 -3.43
N LEU A 145 -2.02 16.91 -2.46
CA LEU A 145 -3.22 16.64 -1.70
C LEU A 145 -4.26 17.69 -2.05
N THR A 146 -5.41 17.26 -2.53
CA THR A 146 -6.56 18.13 -2.70
C THR A 146 -7.62 17.80 -1.65
N TYR A 147 -8.26 18.81 -1.09
CA TYR A 147 -9.33 18.61 -0.13
C TYR A 147 -10.39 19.72 -0.25
N ARG A 148 -11.61 19.35 0.09
CA ARG A 148 -12.74 20.29 0.11
C ARG A 148 -13.06 20.63 1.56
N LYS A 149 -12.95 21.93 1.87
CA LYS A 149 -13.33 22.50 3.16
C LYS A 149 -14.24 23.68 2.94
N ASP A 150 -15.40 23.71 3.62
CA ASP A 150 -16.39 24.77 3.51
C ASP A 150 -16.73 25.11 2.04
N ASP A 151 -16.95 24.05 1.22
CA ASP A 151 -17.19 24.10 -0.24
C ASP A 151 -16.05 24.69 -1.09
N THR A 152 -14.91 25.00 -0.47
CA THR A 152 -13.72 25.50 -1.17
C THR A 152 -12.73 24.37 -1.41
N LEU A 153 -12.23 24.25 -2.64
CA LEU A 153 -11.17 23.30 -2.99
C LEU A 153 -9.80 23.89 -2.64
N HIS A 154 -9.07 23.18 -1.84
CA HIS A 154 -7.68 23.48 -1.47
C HIS A 154 -6.73 22.47 -2.08
N THR A 155 -5.53 22.92 -2.45
CA THR A 155 -4.46 22.07 -2.97
C THR A 155 -3.17 22.31 -2.17
N VAL A 156 -2.59 21.24 -1.65
CA VAL A 156 -1.28 21.26 -0.98
C VAL A 156 -0.30 20.51 -1.86
N SER A 157 0.59 21.24 -2.51
CA SER A 157 1.58 20.67 -3.45
C SER A 157 2.95 20.48 -2.83
N SER A 158 3.23 21.14 -1.70
CA SER A 158 4.46 20.92 -0.92
C SER A 158 4.27 19.75 0.02
N TYR A 159 5.22 18.85 0.05
CA TYR A 159 5.21 17.68 0.94
C TYR A 159 6.64 17.24 1.24
N GLU A 160 6.81 16.51 2.33
CA GLU A 160 8.04 15.77 2.61
C GLU A 160 7.83 14.29 2.31
N SER A 161 8.89 13.57 1.97
CA SER A 161 8.76 12.14 1.72
C SER A 161 10.01 11.32 2.04
N VAL A 162 9.78 10.03 2.24
CA VAL A 162 10.81 8.98 2.23
C VAL A 162 10.40 7.95 1.18
N ARG A 163 11.36 7.56 0.33
CA ARG A 163 11.21 6.52 -0.70
C ARG A 163 11.81 5.21 -0.23
N ASP A 164 11.17 4.11 -0.57
CA ASP A 164 11.69 2.75 -0.40
C ASP A 164 11.21 1.85 -1.54
N GLU A 165 11.94 0.80 -1.85
CA GLU A 165 11.63 -0.12 -2.95
C GLU A 165 11.53 -1.55 -2.44
N LYS A 166 10.52 -2.29 -2.87
CA LYS A 166 10.34 -3.68 -2.50
C LYS A 166 9.49 -4.44 -3.50
N GLY A 167 10.03 -5.56 -4.01
CA GLY A 167 9.27 -6.51 -4.82
C GLY A 167 8.77 -5.96 -6.17
N GLY A 168 9.50 -4.99 -6.77
CA GLY A 168 9.13 -4.32 -8.02
C GLY A 168 8.08 -3.24 -7.84
N TYR A 169 7.96 -2.74 -6.60
CA TYR A 169 7.12 -1.60 -6.26
C TYR A 169 7.95 -0.51 -5.61
N THR A 170 7.68 0.73 -5.98
CA THR A 170 8.16 1.92 -5.29
C THR A 170 7.12 2.38 -4.28
N TYR A 171 7.57 2.67 -3.08
CA TYR A 171 6.77 3.18 -1.96
C TYR A 171 7.25 4.57 -1.58
N TYR A 172 6.29 5.46 -1.29
CA TYR A 172 6.53 6.74 -0.65
C TYR A 172 5.74 6.83 0.63
N ARG A 173 6.34 7.40 1.67
CA ARG A 173 5.63 7.99 2.78
C ARG A 173 5.57 9.49 2.50
N LEU A 174 4.41 9.99 2.10
CA LEU A 174 4.15 11.40 1.90
C LEU A 174 3.74 12.03 3.23
N ILE A 175 4.25 13.21 3.53
CA ILE A 175 3.98 13.97 4.74
C ILE A 175 3.46 15.32 4.31
N PHE A 176 2.20 15.60 4.61
CA PHE A 176 1.57 16.90 4.38
C PHE A 176 1.37 17.58 5.72
N GLU A 177 1.78 18.84 5.83
CA GLU A 177 1.67 19.66 7.03
C GLU A 177 0.53 20.67 6.91
N GLY A 178 0.12 21.23 8.06
CA GLY A 178 -0.95 22.22 8.11
C GLY A 178 -2.34 21.68 7.79
N ILE A 179 -2.55 20.36 7.94
CA ILE A 179 -3.83 19.71 7.63
C ILE A 179 -4.71 19.68 8.87
N THR A 180 -6.00 20.01 8.68
CA THR A 180 -7.05 19.78 9.68
C THR A 180 -8.16 18.93 9.06
N LEU A 181 -8.75 18.04 9.85
CA LEU A 181 -9.92 17.26 9.42
C LEU A 181 -11.24 17.99 9.73
N GLU A 182 -11.19 19.01 10.57
CA GLU A 182 -12.39 19.77 10.93
C GLU A 182 -12.92 20.59 9.74
N GLY A 183 -14.19 20.41 9.43
CA GLY A 183 -14.84 21.07 8.29
C GLY A 183 -14.47 20.52 6.92
N VAL A 184 -13.67 19.44 6.86
CA VAL A 184 -13.27 18.81 5.60
C VAL A 184 -14.25 17.70 5.23
N ALA A 185 -14.80 17.77 4.02
CA ALA A 185 -15.70 16.77 3.48
C ALA A 185 -14.94 15.55 2.94
N ASP A 186 -13.91 15.79 2.13
CA ASP A 186 -13.07 14.76 1.52
C ASP A 186 -11.62 15.26 1.31
N MET A 187 -10.68 14.29 1.23
CA MET A 187 -9.30 14.53 0.82
C MET A 187 -8.87 13.47 -0.19
N THR A 188 -8.14 13.89 -1.21
CA THR A 188 -7.65 13.04 -2.29
C THR A 188 -6.17 13.28 -2.51
N VAL A 189 -5.38 12.21 -2.50
CA VAL A 189 -3.99 12.23 -2.95
C VAL A 189 -3.97 11.98 -4.44
N ASN A 190 -3.30 12.88 -5.16
CA ASN A 190 -3.10 12.78 -6.60
C ASN A 190 -1.63 12.49 -6.88
N ALA A 191 -1.37 11.56 -7.79
CA ALA A 191 -0.08 11.31 -8.40
C ALA A 191 -0.07 11.97 -9.77
N CYS A 192 0.80 12.95 -9.96
CA CYS A 192 0.95 13.72 -11.19
C CYS A 192 2.27 13.40 -11.85
N TYR A 193 2.34 13.44 -13.18
CA TYR A 193 3.61 13.33 -13.87
C TYR A 193 4.51 14.53 -13.57
N VAL A 194 5.80 14.27 -13.43
CA VAL A 194 6.81 15.31 -13.19
C VAL A 194 6.76 16.42 -14.26
N GLY A 195 6.48 16.08 -15.52
CA GLY A 195 6.37 17.06 -16.60
C GLY A 195 5.00 17.75 -16.72
N ARG A 196 4.00 17.34 -15.95
CA ARG A 196 2.60 17.84 -16.03
C ARG A 196 1.91 17.82 -14.68
N PRO A 197 2.39 18.61 -13.71
CA PRO A 197 1.87 18.56 -12.33
C PRO A 197 0.43 19.07 -12.22
N GLU A 198 -0.07 19.81 -13.18
CA GLU A 198 -1.45 20.33 -13.23
C GLU A 198 -2.49 19.25 -13.60
N MET A 199 -2.06 18.14 -14.18
CA MET A 199 -2.95 17.05 -14.59
C MET A 199 -2.75 15.83 -13.71
N PRO A 200 -3.62 15.57 -12.73
CA PRO A 200 -3.58 14.34 -11.95
C PRO A 200 -3.71 13.13 -12.88
N ARG A 201 -2.75 12.21 -12.80
CA ARG A 201 -2.80 10.95 -13.56
C ARG A 201 -3.59 9.89 -12.83
N GLU A 202 -3.36 9.81 -11.53
CA GLU A 202 -3.96 8.83 -10.63
C GLU A 202 -4.42 9.53 -9.35
N SER A 203 -5.58 9.16 -8.87
CA SER A 203 -6.17 9.79 -7.68
C SER A 203 -6.74 8.73 -6.75
N VAL A 204 -6.54 8.92 -5.43
CA VAL A 204 -7.12 8.06 -4.40
C VAL A 204 -7.65 8.93 -3.26
N THR A 205 -8.92 8.75 -2.91
CA THR A 205 -9.51 9.40 -1.75
C THR A 205 -8.97 8.78 -0.47
N VAL A 206 -8.28 9.59 0.34
CA VAL A 206 -7.63 9.17 1.58
C VAL A 206 -8.44 9.51 2.82
N TYR A 207 -9.38 10.43 2.71
CA TYR A 207 -10.31 10.79 3.78
C TYR A 207 -11.66 11.19 3.22
N SER A 208 -12.70 10.84 3.93
CA SER A 208 -14.05 11.38 3.81
C SER A 208 -14.65 11.46 5.21
N SER A 209 -15.56 12.36 5.44
CA SER A 209 -16.21 12.55 6.75
C SER A 209 -16.91 11.30 7.29
N GLY A 210 -17.22 10.34 6.42
CA GLY A 210 -17.78 9.02 6.79
C GLY A 210 -16.73 7.93 7.07
N TYR A 211 -15.42 8.18 6.89
CA TYR A 211 -14.41 7.16 7.11
C TYR A 211 -14.08 6.97 8.59
N PRO A 212 -13.91 5.72 9.06
CA PRO A 212 -13.49 5.47 10.42
C PRO A 212 -12.10 6.06 10.70
N VAL A 213 -12.01 6.87 11.76
CA VAL A 213 -10.76 7.42 12.30
C VAL A 213 -10.55 6.76 13.66
N LEU A 214 -9.50 5.94 13.77
CA LEU A 214 -9.24 5.10 14.94
C LEU A 214 -7.88 5.44 15.53
N PRO A 215 -7.71 5.38 16.86
CA PRO A 215 -6.40 5.53 17.49
C PRO A 215 -5.38 4.55 16.89
N PHE A 216 -4.18 5.03 16.61
CA PHE A 216 -3.09 4.21 16.10
C PHE A 216 -2.08 3.94 17.23
N ASP A 217 -1.84 2.66 17.50
CA ASP A 217 -0.83 2.24 18.46
C ASP A 217 0.55 2.25 17.79
N TYR A 218 1.46 3.06 18.31
CA TYR A 218 2.80 3.26 17.78
C TYR A 218 3.88 2.96 18.81
N LYS A 219 5.05 2.56 18.32
CA LYS A 219 6.23 2.40 19.16
C LYS A 219 6.94 3.74 19.34
N ALA A 220 7.37 4.03 20.56
CA ALA A 220 8.15 5.22 20.85
C ALA A 220 9.39 5.30 19.92
N PRO A 221 9.65 6.46 19.32
CA PRO A 221 10.79 6.66 18.43
C PRO A 221 12.11 6.68 19.22
N LYS A 222 13.19 6.28 18.54
CA LYS A 222 14.56 6.42 19.04
C LYS A 222 15.20 7.77 18.64
N GLY A 223 14.61 8.45 17.66
CA GLY A 223 15.07 9.71 17.09
C GLY A 223 14.25 10.08 15.86
N ALA A 224 14.47 11.27 15.32
CA ALA A 224 13.90 11.68 14.04
C ALA A 224 14.59 10.95 12.88
N ASN A 225 13.82 10.68 11.82
CA ASN A 225 14.34 10.13 10.56
C ASN A 225 14.99 11.27 9.75
N LYS A 226 16.25 11.10 9.39
CA LYS A 226 17.04 12.10 8.64
C LYS A 226 16.96 11.91 7.12
N ASP A 227 16.32 10.84 6.65
CA ASP A 227 16.19 10.54 5.21
C ASP A 227 14.99 11.24 4.57
N VAL A 228 14.29 12.08 5.33
CA VAL A 228 13.13 12.84 4.85
C VAL A 228 13.60 13.93 3.89
N LYS A 229 12.96 13.98 2.71
CA LYS A 229 13.25 14.95 1.65
C LYS A 229 12.05 15.85 1.43
N ALA A 230 12.28 17.15 1.40
CA ALA A 230 11.27 18.14 1.04
C ALA A 230 11.09 18.16 -0.50
N HIS A 231 9.84 18.23 -0.93
CA HIS A 231 9.42 18.38 -2.31
C HIS A 231 8.55 19.62 -2.42
N THR A 232 9.06 20.62 -3.12
CA THR A 232 8.30 21.81 -3.46
C THR A 232 8.18 21.88 -4.97
N PRO A 233 6.97 22.10 -5.52
CA PRO A 233 6.81 22.25 -6.96
C PRO A 233 7.67 23.43 -7.44
N ALA A 234 8.28 23.28 -8.59
CA ALA A 234 8.92 24.40 -9.26
C ALA A 234 7.83 25.44 -9.58
N ALA A 235 8.08 26.69 -9.18
CA ALA A 235 7.17 27.79 -9.44
C ALA A 235 7.07 28.12 -10.93
#